data_248cf61706df8742d568fcf9f3b511ac
#
_entry.id   248cf61706df8742d568fcf9f3b511ac
#
_cell.length_a   1.000
_cell.length_b   1.000
_cell.length_c   1.000
_cell.angle_alpha   90.00
_cell.angle_beta   90.00
_cell.angle_gamma   90.00
#
_symmetry.space_group_name_H-M   'P 1'
#
loop_
_entity.id
_entity.type
_entity.pdbx_description
1 polymer ?
#
loop_
_entity_poly.entity_id
_entity_poly.type
_entity_poly.pdbx_seq_one_letter_code
_entity_poly.pdbx_strand_id
1 'polypeptide(L)'
;DHGELLLQRKAANLLAAELVVRPRGGWYRVTPPTWHMLVVDTHGDGFDRVLICDDDKDASAPLAELRAGEWSGVLRQTLQTEQGPRRCAFALKLLELSPDARDLRLYHSSLCALDGWSQPASLAAEIVSAKGLPNPDSGFFGYDKGWFGADTLLEEIEMQRQWYADACTHVLKNKPWDLFVMRYHLPDTSWHSIPHVLDPAAARNAAERRQHEALELGIYEACDRLARDLIACVDESETLLALISDHGAKPAGHPGIDANAILEEAGRIVRDARGKIDWSQTRAVARPVCW
;
A
#
# COMPACT_ATOMS: atom_id res chain seq x y z
N ASP A 1 -3.53 -9.90 2.27
CA ASP A 1 -4.29 -11.11 1.96
C ASP A 1 -4.72 -11.03 0.50
N HIS A 2 -4.39 -12.05 -0.28
CA HIS A 2 -5.02 -12.25 -1.58
C HIS A 2 -6.18 -13.21 -1.38
N GLY A 3 -7.34 -12.80 -1.83
CA GLY A 3 -8.54 -13.62 -1.90
C GLY A 3 -8.83 -13.98 -3.35
N GLU A 4 -9.48 -15.11 -3.56
CA GLU A 4 -10.05 -15.44 -4.86
C GLU A 4 -11.39 -14.73 -5.03
N LEU A 5 -11.59 -14.11 -6.20
CA LEU A 5 -12.87 -13.55 -6.60
C LEU A 5 -13.69 -14.63 -7.30
N LEU A 6 -14.79 -15.02 -6.71
CA LEU A 6 -15.69 -16.02 -7.29
C LEU A 6 -16.65 -15.34 -8.28
N LEU A 7 -16.24 -15.26 -9.53
CA LEU A 7 -17.05 -14.72 -10.62
C LEU A 7 -18.22 -15.62 -10.97
N GLN A 8 -19.42 -15.07 -10.90
CA GLN A 8 -20.67 -15.75 -11.28
C GLN A 8 -21.24 -15.11 -12.55
N ARG A 9 -21.55 -15.92 -13.56
CA ARG A 9 -22.19 -15.43 -14.77
C ARG A 9 -23.65 -15.03 -14.50
N LYS A 10 -23.99 -13.78 -14.79
CA LYS A 10 -25.35 -13.23 -14.66
C LYS A 10 -26.02 -13.09 -16.03
N ALA A 11 -25.23 -12.78 -17.07
CA ALA A 11 -25.66 -12.71 -18.47
C ALA A 11 -24.49 -13.06 -19.41
N ALA A 12 -24.73 -13.07 -20.71
CA ALA A 12 -23.66 -13.34 -21.69
C ALA A 12 -22.51 -12.36 -21.57
N ASN A 13 -22.84 -11.09 -21.31
CA ASN A 13 -21.92 -9.95 -21.21
C ASN A 13 -21.73 -9.44 -19.78
N LEU A 14 -22.07 -10.23 -18.74
CA LEU A 14 -22.03 -9.80 -17.35
C LEU A 14 -21.61 -10.92 -16.40
N LEU A 15 -20.53 -10.68 -15.66
CA LEU A 15 -20.14 -11.49 -14.49
C LEU A 15 -20.28 -10.62 -13.22
N ALA A 16 -20.50 -11.27 -12.09
CA ALA A 16 -20.57 -10.60 -10.80
C ALA A 16 -19.78 -11.36 -9.73
N ALA A 17 -19.23 -10.63 -8.77
CA ALA A 17 -18.63 -11.18 -7.56
C ALA A 17 -18.88 -10.27 -6.36
N GLU A 18 -18.78 -10.84 -5.16
CA GLU A 18 -18.68 -10.05 -3.94
C GLU A 18 -17.25 -9.54 -3.76
N LEU A 19 -17.11 -8.28 -3.37
CA LEU A 19 -15.84 -7.66 -3.06
C LEU A 19 -15.80 -7.21 -1.60
N VAL A 20 -14.86 -7.74 -0.84
CA VAL A 20 -14.65 -7.38 0.57
C VAL A 20 -13.23 -6.89 0.74
N VAL A 21 -13.07 -5.59 1.03
CA VAL A 21 -11.75 -4.98 1.22
C VAL A 21 -11.46 -4.86 2.72
N ARG A 22 -10.36 -5.47 3.15
CA ARG A 22 -9.93 -5.56 4.56
C ARG A 22 -8.61 -4.82 4.80
N PRO A 23 -8.41 -4.22 5.98
CA PRO A 23 -7.12 -3.69 6.34
C PRO A 23 -6.08 -4.82 6.44
N ARG A 24 -4.84 -4.51 6.08
CA ARG A 24 -3.72 -5.43 6.27
C ARG A 24 -3.39 -5.56 7.76
N GLY A 25 -2.98 -6.76 8.17
CA GLY A 25 -2.58 -7.05 9.55
C GLY A 25 -3.75 -7.46 10.44
N GLY A 26 -3.58 -8.56 11.17
CA GLY A 26 -4.60 -9.19 12.01
C GLY A 26 -4.81 -8.56 13.39
N TRP A 27 -4.39 -7.31 13.58
CA TRP A 27 -4.40 -6.65 14.89
C TRP A 27 -5.79 -6.20 15.36
N TYR A 28 -6.76 -6.11 14.43
CA TYR A 28 -8.10 -5.64 14.75
C TYR A 28 -9.16 -6.61 14.22
N ARG A 29 -10.11 -6.95 15.08
CA ARG A 29 -11.33 -7.59 14.62
C ARG A 29 -12.19 -6.53 13.95
N VAL A 30 -12.30 -6.60 12.63
CA VAL A 30 -13.08 -5.67 11.82
C VAL A 30 -14.06 -6.42 10.94
N THR A 31 -15.22 -5.82 10.77
CA THR A 31 -16.23 -6.28 9.80
C THR A 31 -16.35 -5.21 8.72
N PRO A 32 -15.77 -5.42 7.54
CA PRO A 32 -15.92 -4.52 6.40
C PRO A 32 -17.31 -4.74 5.76
N PRO A 33 -17.80 -3.74 5.01
CA PRO A 33 -18.97 -3.95 4.14
C PRO A 33 -18.61 -4.90 3.00
N THR A 34 -19.62 -5.57 2.46
CA THR A 34 -19.52 -6.29 1.20
C THR A 34 -20.01 -5.39 0.09
N TRP A 35 -19.18 -5.22 -0.95
CA TRP A 35 -19.53 -4.54 -2.18
C TRP A 35 -19.75 -5.54 -3.29
N HIS A 36 -20.35 -5.09 -4.38
CA HIS A 36 -20.55 -5.88 -5.57
C HIS A 36 -19.63 -5.41 -6.67
N MET A 37 -18.93 -6.36 -7.28
CA MET A 37 -18.10 -6.14 -8.46
C MET A 37 -18.81 -6.75 -9.67
N LEU A 38 -18.99 -5.95 -10.71
CA LEU A 38 -19.51 -6.39 -11.98
C LEU A 38 -18.41 -6.31 -13.03
N VAL A 39 -18.25 -7.38 -13.81
CA VAL A 39 -17.32 -7.43 -14.95
C VAL A 39 -18.17 -7.42 -16.21
N VAL A 40 -17.98 -6.42 -17.04
CA VAL A 40 -18.89 -6.09 -18.13
C VAL A 40 -18.16 -6.15 -19.47
N ASP A 41 -18.84 -6.71 -20.47
CA ASP A 41 -18.50 -6.58 -21.88
C ASP A 41 -19.41 -5.51 -22.49
N THR A 42 -18.83 -4.34 -22.78
CA THR A 42 -19.60 -3.19 -23.26
C THR A 42 -19.77 -3.14 -24.77
N HIS A 43 -18.98 -3.92 -25.52
CA HIS A 43 -18.94 -3.87 -26.97
C HIS A 43 -19.29 -5.20 -27.65
N GLY A 44 -19.33 -6.32 -26.89
CA GLY A 44 -19.64 -7.65 -27.42
C GLY A 44 -18.42 -8.40 -27.94
N ASP A 45 -17.22 -7.92 -27.70
CA ASP A 45 -15.94 -8.48 -28.12
C ASP A 45 -15.07 -9.00 -26.97
N GLY A 46 -15.63 -8.99 -25.76
CA GLY A 46 -15.02 -9.49 -24.53
C GLY A 46 -15.12 -8.52 -23.36
N PHE A 47 -14.87 -9.03 -22.18
CA PHE A 47 -14.93 -8.23 -20.96
C PHE A 47 -13.85 -7.13 -20.97
N ASP A 48 -14.27 -5.89 -20.77
CA ASP A 48 -13.42 -4.69 -20.91
C ASP A 48 -13.48 -3.75 -19.68
N ARG A 49 -14.41 -3.96 -18.75
CA ARG A 49 -14.63 -3.08 -17.59
C ARG A 49 -14.99 -3.83 -16.33
N VAL A 50 -14.62 -3.20 -15.22
CA VAL A 50 -15.06 -3.58 -13.87
C VAL A 50 -15.79 -2.40 -13.25
N LEU A 51 -17.01 -2.63 -12.78
CA LEU A 51 -17.80 -1.69 -12.00
C LEU A 51 -17.81 -2.12 -10.54
N ILE A 52 -17.64 -1.18 -9.63
CA ILE A 52 -17.76 -1.39 -8.18
C ILE A 52 -19.04 -0.71 -7.73
N CYS A 53 -19.95 -1.46 -7.11
CA CYS A 53 -21.28 -1.02 -6.71
C CYS A 53 -21.54 -1.33 -5.25
N ASP A 54 -22.39 -0.53 -4.60
CA ASP A 54 -22.95 -0.85 -3.27
C ASP A 54 -23.98 -1.98 -3.36
N ASP A 55 -24.78 -1.99 -4.46
CA ASP A 55 -25.76 -3.03 -4.77
C ASP A 55 -25.44 -3.64 -6.16
N ASP A 56 -25.52 -4.96 -6.28
CA ASP A 56 -25.30 -5.69 -7.54
C ASP A 56 -26.36 -5.41 -8.61
N LYS A 57 -27.48 -4.81 -8.23
CA LYS A 57 -28.60 -4.49 -9.10
C LYS A 57 -28.51 -3.09 -9.71
N ASP A 58 -27.74 -2.20 -9.13
CA ASP A 58 -27.60 -0.81 -9.62
C ASP A 58 -26.23 -0.57 -10.27
N ALA A 59 -26.09 -1.04 -11.49
CA ALA A 59 -24.94 -0.71 -12.34
C ALA A 59 -25.00 0.70 -12.95
N SER A 60 -26.10 1.44 -12.76
CA SER A 60 -26.29 2.76 -13.35
C SER A 60 -25.54 3.87 -12.61
N ALA A 61 -25.17 3.63 -11.35
CA ALA A 61 -24.45 4.57 -10.52
C ALA A 61 -23.31 3.87 -9.75
N PRO A 62 -22.28 3.33 -10.43
CA PRO A 62 -21.20 2.63 -9.77
C PRO A 62 -20.36 3.59 -8.94
N LEU A 63 -19.82 3.11 -7.81
CA LEU A 63 -18.82 3.82 -6.99
C LEU A 63 -17.51 4.04 -7.75
N ALA A 64 -17.16 3.12 -8.62
CA ALA A 64 -16.03 3.21 -9.53
C ALA A 64 -16.28 2.39 -10.80
N GLU A 65 -15.70 2.86 -11.90
CA GLU A 65 -15.58 2.14 -13.17
C GLU A 65 -14.09 2.08 -13.52
N LEU A 66 -13.58 0.89 -13.89
CA LEU A 66 -12.17 0.64 -14.11
C LEU A 66 -11.95 -0.14 -15.40
N ARG A 67 -10.95 0.27 -16.16
CA ARG A 67 -10.32 -0.52 -17.22
C ARG A 67 -8.97 -1.05 -16.75
N ALA A 68 -8.43 -2.04 -17.43
CA ALA A 68 -7.11 -2.57 -17.13
C ALA A 68 -6.06 -1.43 -17.13
N GLY A 69 -5.26 -1.38 -16.09
CA GLY A 69 -4.25 -0.35 -15.84
C GLY A 69 -4.77 0.88 -15.07
N GLU A 70 -6.07 1.07 -14.90
CA GLU A 70 -6.64 2.28 -14.28
C GLU A 70 -6.79 2.14 -12.76
N TRP A 71 -6.59 3.27 -12.07
CA TRP A 71 -6.97 3.47 -10.67
C TRP A 71 -8.39 4.00 -10.57
N SER A 72 -9.11 3.56 -9.54
CA SER A 72 -10.36 4.21 -9.14
C SER A 72 -10.08 5.60 -8.58
N GLY A 73 -11.10 6.43 -8.54
CA GLY A 73 -11.13 7.51 -7.57
C GLY A 73 -11.08 6.97 -6.14
N VAL A 74 -11.14 7.90 -5.19
CA VAL A 74 -11.16 7.55 -3.78
C VAL A 74 -12.46 6.87 -3.39
N LEU A 75 -12.36 5.65 -2.91
CA LEU A 75 -13.46 4.86 -2.34
C LEU A 75 -13.47 4.99 -0.82
N ARG A 76 -14.64 5.07 -0.23
CA ARG A 76 -14.84 5.21 1.22
C ARG A 76 -15.69 4.08 1.75
N GLN A 77 -15.30 3.54 2.89
CA GLN A 77 -16.10 2.55 3.61
C GLN A 77 -16.05 2.78 5.11
N THR A 78 -17.02 2.22 5.82
CA THR A 78 -17.04 2.19 7.28
C THR A 78 -16.79 0.77 7.76
N LEU A 79 -15.70 0.59 8.48
CA LEU A 79 -15.39 -0.67 9.15
C LEU A 79 -16.08 -0.70 10.52
N GLN A 80 -16.75 -1.78 10.84
CA GLN A 80 -17.20 -2.03 12.21
C GLN A 80 -16.04 -2.62 13.00
N THR A 81 -15.66 -1.95 14.09
CA THR A 81 -14.58 -2.38 14.98
C THR A 81 -15.10 -2.58 16.41
N GLU A 82 -14.33 -3.24 17.27
CA GLU A 82 -14.67 -3.37 18.70
C GLU A 82 -14.78 -2.00 19.42
N GLN A 83 -14.15 -0.97 18.88
CA GLN A 83 -14.18 0.41 19.41
C GLN A 83 -15.24 1.29 18.74
N GLY A 84 -16.11 0.70 17.91
CA GLY A 84 -17.13 1.39 17.14
C GLY A 84 -16.75 1.57 15.66
N PRO A 85 -17.61 2.26 14.89
CA PRO A 85 -17.43 2.45 13.47
C PRO A 85 -16.19 3.32 13.16
N ARG A 86 -15.37 2.91 12.19
CA ARG A 86 -14.21 3.66 11.68
C ARG A 86 -14.38 3.93 10.20
N ARG A 87 -14.40 5.19 9.83
CA ARG A 87 -14.42 5.60 8.43
C ARG A 87 -13.03 5.48 7.85
N CYS A 88 -12.94 4.76 6.74
CA CYS A 88 -11.68 4.54 6.01
C CYS A 88 -11.88 4.84 4.55
N ALA A 89 -10.76 5.01 3.85
CA ALA A 89 -10.76 5.13 2.41
C ALA A 89 -9.52 4.49 1.79
N PHE A 90 -9.62 4.17 0.50
CA PHE A 90 -8.60 3.50 -0.29
C PHE A 90 -8.91 3.74 -1.77
N ALA A 91 -8.03 3.25 -2.64
CA ALA A 91 -8.25 3.18 -4.08
C ALA A 91 -8.10 1.74 -4.56
N LEU A 92 -8.75 1.42 -5.66
CA LEU A 92 -8.61 0.16 -6.39
C LEU A 92 -7.84 0.40 -7.69
N LYS A 93 -7.04 -0.57 -8.10
CA LYS A 93 -6.43 -0.62 -9.44
C LYS A 93 -6.81 -1.94 -10.11
N LEU A 94 -7.36 -1.86 -11.31
CA LEU A 94 -7.54 -3.03 -12.15
C LEU A 94 -6.21 -3.31 -12.86
N LEU A 95 -5.46 -4.29 -12.35
CA LEU A 95 -4.14 -4.63 -12.88
C LEU A 95 -4.24 -5.38 -14.20
N GLU A 96 -5.23 -6.26 -14.32
CA GLU A 96 -5.40 -7.13 -15.46
C GLU A 96 -6.87 -7.53 -15.63
N LEU A 97 -7.31 -7.58 -16.88
CA LEU A 97 -8.60 -8.14 -17.28
C LEU A 97 -8.46 -8.71 -18.68
N SER A 98 -8.51 -10.05 -18.80
CA SER A 98 -8.56 -10.71 -20.10
C SER A 98 -9.98 -10.66 -20.70
N PRO A 99 -10.14 -10.69 -22.04
CA PRO A 99 -11.45 -10.64 -22.68
C PRO A 99 -12.42 -11.75 -22.26
N ASP A 100 -11.92 -12.89 -21.79
CA ASP A 100 -12.73 -13.99 -21.25
C ASP A 100 -12.88 -13.95 -19.73
N ALA A 101 -12.31 -12.93 -19.08
CA ALA A 101 -12.24 -12.70 -17.64
C ALA A 101 -11.60 -13.86 -16.83
N ARG A 102 -10.78 -14.70 -17.47
CA ARG A 102 -10.03 -15.74 -16.75
C ARG A 102 -8.86 -15.17 -15.96
N ASP A 103 -8.24 -14.13 -16.52
CA ASP A 103 -7.18 -13.36 -15.88
C ASP A 103 -7.77 -12.03 -15.45
N LEU A 104 -8.20 -11.94 -14.19
CA LEU A 104 -8.66 -10.73 -13.54
C LEU A 104 -7.87 -10.53 -12.26
N ARG A 105 -7.18 -9.38 -12.16
CA ARG A 105 -6.46 -8.99 -10.96
C ARG A 105 -6.83 -7.59 -10.54
N LEU A 106 -7.44 -7.48 -9.36
CA LEU A 106 -7.80 -6.22 -8.72
C LEU A 106 -6.93 -6.00 -7.49
N TYR A 107 -6.26 -4.87 -7.44
CA TYR A 107 -5.44 -4.45 -6.32
C TYR A 107 -6.14 -3.35 -5.53
N HIS A 108 -5.95 -3.32 -4.22
CA HIS A 108 -6.38 -2.19 -3.39
C HIS A 108 -5.18 -1.58 -2.66
N SER A 109 -5.13 -0.26 -2.61
CA SER A 109 -4.16 0.46 -1.77
C SER A 109 -4.46 0.20 -0.28
N SER A 110 -3.58 0.64 0.61
CA SER A 110 -3.86 0.56 2.05
C SER A 110 -5.12 1.32 2.42
N LEU A 111 -5.89 0.75 3.36
CA LEU A 111 -7.03 1.43 3.95
C LEU A 111 -6.55 2.47 4.94
N CYS A 112 -6.91 3.72 4.72
CA CYS A 112 -6.52 4.86 5.53
C CYS A 112 -7.70 5.34 6.37
N ALA A 113 -7.51 5.50 7.69
CA ALA A 113 -8.50 6.13 8.54
C ALA A 113 -8.66 7.61 8.17
N LEU A 114 -9.90 8.09 8.14
CA LEU A 114 -10.21 9.49 7.79
C LEU A 114 -10.11 10.44 8.99
N ASP A 115 -10.01 9.88 10.18
CA ASP A 115 -9.94 10.62 11.45
C ASP A 115 -9.15 9.87 12.52
N GLY A 116 -8.91 10.51 13.66
CA GLY A 116 -8.33 9.87 14.84
C GLY A 116 -6.80 9.71 14.82
N TRP A 117 -6.10 10.31 13.86
CA TRP A 117 -4.63 10.22 13.73
C TRP A 117 -3.91 11.56 13.97
N SER A 118 -4.60 12.60 14.43
CA SER A 118 -4.02 13.92 14.70
C SER A 118 -4.30 14.44 16.09
N GLN A 119 -3.45 15.37 16.55
CA GLN A 119 -3.66 16.20 17.71
C GLN A 119 -3.42 17.67 17.32
N PRO A 120 -4.41 18.57 17.38
CA PRO A 120 -5.80 18.31 17.81
C PRO A 120 -6.57 17.41 16.86
N ALA A 121 -7.58 16.70 17.36
CA ALA A 121 -8.35 15.72 16.60
C ALA A 121 -9.04 16.30 15.34
N SER A 122 -9.39 17.59 15.36
CA SER A 122 -10.00 18.29 14.23
C SER A 122 -9.05 18.44 13.01
N LEU A 123 -7.75 18.40 13.22
CA LEU A 123 -6.76 18.62 12.15
C LEU A 123 -6.81 17.52 11.10
N ALA A 124 -6.99 16.26 11.50
CA ALA A 124 -7.14 15.16 10.55
C ALA A 124 -8.33 15.37 9.59
N ALA A 125 -9.49 15.71 10.14
CA ALA A 125 -10.69 15.97 9.36
C ALA A 125 -10.52 17.19 8.43
N GLU A 126 -9.84 18.23 8.91
CA GLU A 126 -9.52 19.43 8.12
C GLU A 126 -8.63 19.09 6.93
N ILE A 127 -7.51 18.37 7.15
CA ILE A 127 -6.58 17.97 6.09
C ILE A 127 -7.29 17.07 5.08
N VAL A 128 -8.03 16.05 5.54
CA VAL A 128 -8.77 15.14 4.66
C VAL A 128 -9.81 15.87 3.82
N SER A 129 -10.52 16.85 4.42
CA SER A 129 -11.50 17.67 3.70
C SER A 129 -10.85 18.56 2.63
N ALA A 130 -9.70 19.13 2.93
CA ALA A 130 -9.02 20.10 2.06
C ALA A 130 -8.16 19.45 0.99
N LYS A 131 -7.55 18.28 1.27
CA LYS A 131 -6.49 17.67 0.46
C LYS A 131 -6.73 16.21 0.09
N GLY A 132 -7.88 15.67 0.46
CA GLY A 132 -8.22 14.29 0.17
C GLY A 132 -7.54 13.31 1.14
N LEU A 133 -7.37 12.07 0.68
CA LEU A 133 -7.06 10.95 1.55
C LEU A 133 -5.57 10.75 1.77
N PRO A 134 -5.19 10.42 3.01
CA PRO A 134 -3.84 9.91 3.25
C PRO A 134 -3.62 8.61 2.47
N ASN A 135 -2.44 8.47 1.91
CA ASN A 135 -1.91 7.20 1.43
C ASN A 135 -0.60 6.89 2.18
N PRO A 136 -0.68 6.29 3.39
CA PRO A 136 0.48 6.11 4.26
C PRO A 136 1.41 4.98 3.81
N ASP A 137 0.95 4.11 2.92
CA ASP A 137 1.69 2.94 2.46
C ASP A 137 2.03 3.09 0.97
N SER A 138 3.23 2.73 0.60
CA SER A 138 3.75 2.83 -0.75
C SER A 138 3.80 1.49 -1.50
N GLY A 139 2.97 0.52 -1.12
CA GLY A 139 2.80 -0.72 -1.88
C GLY A 139 4.00 -1.66 -1.97
N PHE A 140 5.10 -1.40 -1.28
CA PHE A 140 6.31 -2.24 -1.34
C PHE A 140 6.04 -3.71 -1.09
N PHE A 141 5.12 -4.02 -0.17
CA PHE A 141 4.75 -5.41 0.10
C PHE A 141 4.12 -6.09 -1.12
N GLY A 142 3.22 -5.41 -1.84
CA GLY A 142 2.60 -5.95 -3.05
C GLY A 142 3.61 -6.15 -4.18
N TYR A 143 4.53 -5.21 -4.33
CA TYR A 143 5.64 -5.33 -5.28
C TYR A 143 6.57 -6.50 -4.94
N ASP A 144 7.01 -6.63 -3.67
CA ASP A 144 7.86 -7.74 -3.20
C ASP A 144 7.20 -9.11 -3.43
N LYS A 145 5.88 -9.20 -3.30
CA LYS A 145 5.11 -10.42 -3.58
C LYS A 145 4.81 -10.64 -5.07
N GLY A 146 5.25 -9.74 -5.93
CA GLY A 146 5.01 -9.85 -7.38
C GLY A 146 3.53 -9.63 -7.77
N TRP A 147 2.74 -8.96 -6.94
CA TRP A 147 1.34 -8.68 -7.27
C TRP A 147 1.22 -7.70 -8.43
N PHE A 148 2.16 -6.77 -8.55
CA PHE A 148 2.26 -5.77 -9.62
C PHE A 148 3.72 -5.38 -9.87
N GLY A 149 3.96 -4.66 -10.96
CA GLY A 149 5.29 -4.22 -11.40
C GLY A 149 5.71 -2.85 -10.83
N ALA A 150 6.92 -2.43 -11.22
CA ALA A 150 7.52 -1.17 -10.79
C ALA A 150 6.66 0.06 -11.12
N ASP A 151 5.96 0.07 -12.26
CA ASP A 151 5.10 1.18 -12.66
C ASP A 151 3.99 1.44 -11.64
N THR A 152 3.30 0.40 -11.19
CA THR A 152 2.25 0.53 -10.16
C THR A 152 2.83 0.95 -8.81
N LEU A 153 4.03 0.46 -8.45
CA LEU A 153 4.70 0.90 -7.23
C LEU A 153 5.04 2.40 -7.29
N LEU A 154 5.59 2.88 -8.40
CA LEU A 154 5.93 4.29 -8.57
C LEU A 154 4.69 5.19 -8.60
N GLU A 155 3.57 4.73 -9.15
CA GLU A 155 2.28 5.44 -9.08
C GLU A 155 1.79 5.57 -7.62
N GLU A 156 1.87 4.50 -6.81
CA GLU A 156 1.51 4.58 -5.38
C GLU A 156 2.44 5.50 -4.60
N ILE A 157 3.74 5.44 -4.87
CA ILE A 157 4.73 6.36 -4.29
C ILE A 157 4.39 7.81 -4.63
N GLU A 158 4.02 8.10 -5.89
CA GLU A 158 3.64 9.44 -6.29
C GLU A 158 2.34 9.92 -5.64
N MET A 159 1.33 9.06 -5.51
CA MET A 159 0.11 9.39 -4.75
C MET A 159 0.41 9.70 -3.29
N GLN A 160 1.29 8.93 -2.65
CA GLN A 160 1.74 9.17 -1.28
C GLN A 160 2.49 10.50 -1.18
N ARG A 161 3.47 10.73 -2.06
CA ARG A 161 4.26 11.96 -2.11
C ARG A 161 3.36 13.19 -2.27
N GLN A 162 2.41 13.14 -3.21
CA GLN A 162 1.49 14.25 -3.44
C GLN A 162 0.66 14.55 -2.22
N TRP A 163 0.14 13.51 -1.55
CA TRP A 163 -0.61 13.72 -0.32
C TRP A 163 0.24 14.38 0.78
N TYR A 164 1.50 13.93 0.97
CA TYR A 164 2.40 14.57 1.93
C TYR A 164 2.66 16.04 1.57
N ALA A 165 2.95 16.34 0.31
CA ALA A 165 3.15 17.70 -0.15
C ALA A 165 1.92 18.58 0.14
N ASP A 166 0.73 18.10 -0.21
CA ASP A 166 -0.52 18.83 -0.03
C ASP A 166 -0.89 19.03 1.45
N ALA A 167 -0.74 18.00 2.27
CA ALA A 167 -1.02 18.06 3.70
C ALA A 167 -0.06 19.00 4.42
N CYS A 168 1.24 18.87 4.18
CA CYS A 168 2.26 19.75 4.78
C CYS A 168 2.08 21.20 4.32
N THR A 169 1.87 21.43 3.03
CA THR A 169 1.58 22.76 2.48
C THR A 169 0.35 23.39 3.13
N HIS A 170 -0.70 22.59 3.34
CA HIS A 170 -1.90 23.06 4.01
C HIS A 170 -1.59 23.54 5.44
N VAL A 171 -0.83 22.77 6.20
CA VAL A 171 -0.43 23.12 7.56
C VAL A 171 0.47 24.37 7.57
N LEU A 172 1.53 24.38 6.74
CA LEU A 172 2.49 25.49 6.66
C LEU A 172 1.83 26.83 6.31
N LYS A 173 0.82 26.81 5.42
CA LYS A 173 0.14 28.04 4.97
C LYS A 173 -1.04 28.49 5.83
N ASN A 174 -1.67 27.57 6.59
CA ASN A 174 -2.94 27.87 7.27
C ASN A 174 -2.88 27.76 8.80
N LYS A 175 -1.74 27.35 9.35
CA LYS A 175 -1.56 27.25 10.81
C LYS A 175 -0.40 28.13 11.26
N PRO A 176 -0.49 28.77 12.44
CA PRO A 176 0.70 29.39 13.05
C PRO A 176 1.67 28.29 13.50
N TRP A 177 2.95 28.52 13.27
CA TRP A 177 4.02 27.61 13.69
C TRP A 177 5.32 28.37 13.93
N ASP A 178 6.09 27.94 14.93
CA ASP A 178 7.45 28.40 15.20
C ASP A 178 8.46 27.31 14.77
N LEU A 179 8.02 26.05 14.83
CA LEU A 179 8.79 24.89 14.40
C LEU A 179 7.87 23.94 13.65
N PHE A 180 8.25 23.59 12.44
CA PHE A 180 7.61 22.53 11.65
C PHE A 180 8.60 21.38 11.44
N VAL A 181 8.22 20.17 11.81
CA VAL A 181 9.02 18.96 11.62
C VAL A 181 8.19 17.95 10.84
N MET A 182 8.77 17.45 9.76
CA MET A 182 8.18 16.42 8.93
C MET A 182 9.17 15.28 8.73
N ARG A 183 8.66 14.06 8.75
CA ARG A 183 9.44 12.86 8.42
C ARG A 183 8.83 12.19 7.19
N TYR A 184 9.66 11.94 6.19
CA TYR A 184 9.29 11.14 5.03
C TYR A 184 10.08 9.86 5.01
N HIS A 185 9.38 8.74 5.21
CA HIS A 185 10.00 7.45 5.49
C HIS A 185 10.24 6.60 4.23
N LEU A 186 9.98 7.15 3.05
CA LEU A 186 10.04 6.41 1.79
C LEU A 186 11.40 5.74 1.53
N PRO A 187 12.57 6.44 1.63
CA PRO A 187 13.86 5.81 1.36
C PRO A 187 14.14 4.64 2.30
N ASP A 188 13.92 4.84 3.59
CA ASP A 188 14.13 3.82 4.61
C ASP A 188 13.20 2.61 4.41
N THR A 189 11.90 2.86 4.21
CA THR A 189 10.92 1.80 3.95
C THR A 189 11.27 0.99 2.69
N SER A 190 11.80 1.63 1.64
CA SER A 190 12.21 0.92 0.43
C SER A 190 13.37 -0.03 0.68
N TRP A 191 14.39 0.40 1.40
CA TRP A 191 15.54 -0.42 1.77
C TRP A 191 15.19 -1.56 2.73
N HIS A 192 14.22 -1.35 3.61
CA HIS A 192 13.69 -2.43 4.46
C HIS A 192 12.84 -3.44 3.70
N SER A 193 12.06 -2.99 2.72
CA SER A 193 11.07 -3.82 2.04
C SER A 193 11.61 -4.58 0.83
N ILE A 194 12.47 -3.93 0.03
CA ILE A 194 12.99 -4.46 -1.23
C ILE A 194 14.53 -4.32 -1.36
N PRO A 195 15.31 -4.65 -0.32
CA PRO A 195 16.77 -4.49 -0.37
C PRO A 195 17.40 -5.33 -1.48
N HIS A 196 16.80 -6.48 -1.82
CA HIS A 196 17.26 -7.36 -2.90
C HIS A 196 17.08 -6.76 -4.30
N VAL A 197 16.22 -5.75 -4.44
CA VAL A 197 16.04 -4.99 -5.69
C VAL A 197 16.96 -3.77 -5.71
N LEU A 198 17.13 -3.10 -4.56
CA LEU A 198 17.92 -1.87 -4.48
C LEU A 198 19.43 -2.12 -4.40
N ASP A 199 19.86 -3.34 -4.00
CA ASP A 199 21.27 -3.69 -4.01
C ASP A 199 21.76 -3.96 -5.43
N PRO A 200 22.71 -3.15 -5.99
CA PRO A 200 23.25 -3.37 -7.33
C PRO A 200 23.91 -4.74 -7.50
N ALA A 201 24.39 -5.36 -6.41
CA ALA A 201 25.00 -6.69 -6.45
C ALA A 201 23.97 -7.83 -6.55
N ALA A 202 22.69 -7.57 -6.26
CA ALA A 202 21.64 -8.58 -6.32
C ALA A 202 21.14 -8.86 -7.75
N ALA A 203 21.39 -7.96 -8.69
CA ALA A 203 20.94 -8.10 -10.08
C ALA A 203 21.67 -9.25 -10.80
N ARG A 204 20.91 -10.17 -11.39
CA ARG A 204 21.41 -11.36 -12.08
C ARG A 204 22.03 -11.06 -13.46
N ASN A 205 21.67 -9.93 -14.06
CA ASN A 205 22.16 -9.50 -15.37
C ASN A 205 22.01 -8.00 -15.57
N ALA A 206 22.59 -7.47 -16.66
CA ALA A 206 22.62 -6.03 -16.94
C ALA A 206 21.21 -5.42 -17.21
N ALA A 207 20.25 -6.20 -17.70
CA ALA A 207 18.89 -5.70 -17.93
C ALA A 207 18.15 -5.53 -16.60
N GLU A 208 18.23 -6.49 -15.71
CA GLU A 208 17.68 -6.44 -14.37
C GLU A 208 18.31 -5.31 -13.55
N ARG A 209 19.65 -5.15 -13.65
CA ARG A 209 20.33 -4.02 -13.01
C ARG A 209 19.76 -2.67 -13.43
N ARG A 210 19.53 -2.46 -14.73
CA ARG A 210 18.93 -1.21 -15.21
C ARG A 210 17.51 -1.00 -14.70
N GLN A 211 16.73 -2.06 -14.54
CA GLN A 211 15.38 -1.96 -13.95
C GLN A 211 15.44 -1.57 -12.47
N HIS A 212 16.37 -2.16 -11.72
CA HIS A 212 16.60 -1.83 -10.32
C HIS A 212 17.06 -0.38 -10.15
N GLU A 213 18.05 0.06 -10.93
CA GLU A 213 18.56 1.44 -10.94
C GLU A 213 17.46 2.45 -11.31
N ALA A 214 16.59 2.11 -12.26
CA ALA A 214 15.46 2.97 -12.64
C ALA A 214 14.41 3.07 -11.52
N LEU A 215 14.11 1.98 -10.82
CA LEU A 215 13.20 2.00 -9.69
C LEU A 215 13.77 2.80 -8.52
N GLU A 216 15.05 2.58 -8.18
CA GLU A 216 15.72 3.33 -7.13
C GLU A 216 15.72 4.84 -7.45
N LEU A 217 16.07 5.20 -8.68
CA LEU A 217 16.03 6.59 -9.13
C LEU A 217 14.63 7.20 -8.96
N GLY A 218 13.57 6.49 -9.38
CA GLY A 218 12.19 6.95 -9.22
C GLY A 218 11.79 7.19 -7.77
N ILE A 219 12.26 6.36 -6.83
CA ILE A 219 12.06 6.54 -5.39
C ILE A 219 12.73 7.84 -4.90
N TYR A 220 14.00 8.06 -5.25
CA TYR A 220 14.71 9.27 -4.83
C TYR A 220 14.19 10.53 -5.51
N GLU A 221 13.77 10.45 -6.76
CA GLU A 221 13.10 11.57 -7.44
C GLU A 221 11.78 11.98 -6.75
N ALA A 222 11.03 11.03 -6.23
CA ALA A 222 9.84 11.35 -5.43
C ALA A 222 10.19 12.10 -4.15
N CYS A 223 11.30 11.74 -3.48
CA CYS A 223 11.80 12.47 -2.32
C CYS A 223 12.25 13.89 -2.69
N ASP A 224 12.96 14.06 -3.80
CA ASP A 224 13.40 15.36 -4.31
C ASP A 224 12.21 16.27 -4.66
N ARG A 225 11.20 15.73 -5.35
CA ARG A 225 9.97 16.47 -5.64
C ARG A 225 9.25 16.93 -4.38
N LEU A 226 9.17 16.06 -3.35
CA LEU A 226 8.56 16.46 -2.07
C LEU A 226 9.34 17.57 -1.40
N ALA A 227 10.67 17.44 -1.31
CA ALA A 227 11.52 18.47 -0.72
C ALA A 227 11.34 19.81 -1.45
N ARG A 228 11.35 19.82 -2.77
CA ARG A 228 11.12 21.02 -3.59
C ARG A 228 9.76 21.67 -3.32
N ASP A 229 8.68 20.86 -3.26
CA ASP A 229 7.34 21.36 -3.01
C ASP A 229 7.23 22.03 -1.63
N LEU A 230 7.92 21.48 -0.62
CA LEU A 230 7.94 22.04 0.73
C LEU A 230 8.81 23.30 0.83
N ILE A 231 9.98 23.32 0.20
CA ILE A 231 10.85 24.50 0.11
C ILE A 231 10.09 25.67 -0.51
N ALA A 232 9.35 25.43 -1.58
CA ALA A 232 8.54 26.45 -2.24
C ALA A 232 7.39 27.02 -1.38
N CYS A 233 7.10 26.41 -0.22
CA CYS A 233 6.03 26.87 0.69
C CYS A 233 6.51 27.84 1.78
N VAL A 234 7.81 28.02 1.95
CA VAL A 234 8.41 28.84 3.02
C VAL A 234 9.15 30.04 2.45
N ASP A 235 9.22 31.11 3.23
CA ASP A 235 10.08 32.25 2.94
C ASP A 235 11.46 32.00 3.56
N GLU A 236 12.44 31.73 2.72
CA GLU A 236 13.81 31.44 3.16
C GLU A 236 14.50 32.63 3.81
N SER A 237 13.98 33.86 3.67
CA SER A 237 14.50 35.03 4.38
C SER A 237 14.10 35.08 5.85
N GLU A 238 13.02 34.39 6.22
CA GLU A 238 12.46 34.35 7.58
C GLU A 238 12.50 32.95 8.22
N THR A 239 12.78 31.91 7.43
CA THR A 239 12.70 30.52 7.86
C THR A 239 14.01 29.79 7.66
N LEU A 240 14.55 29.21 8.73
CA LEU A 240 15.65 28.25 8.60
C LEU A 240 15.11 26.90 8.17
N LEU A 241 15.53 26.43 6.99
CA LEU A 241 15.20 25.11 6.47
C LEU A 241 16.35 24.15 6.71
N ALA A 242 16.06 22.98 7.28
CA ALA A 242 17.02 21.90 7.47
C ALA A 242 16.50 20.60 6.87
N LEU A 243 17.22 20.04 5.92
CA LEU A 243 17.01 18.69 5.41
C LEU A 243 18.05 17.77 6.05
N ILE A 244 17.58 16.79 6.82
CA ILE A 244 18.46 15.90 7.59
C ILE A 244 18.08 14.43 7.35
N SER A 245 19.06 13.55 7.54
CA SER A 245 18.87 12.09 7.59
C SER A 245 19.42 11.58 8.92
N ASP A 246 18.73 10.63 9.53
CA ASP A 246 19.15 9.98 10.77
C ASP A 246 20.23 8.91 10.51
N HIS A 247 20.22 8.27 9.34
CA HIS A 247 21.23 7.29 8.90
C HIS A 247 21.19 7.12 7.39
N GLY A 248 22.18 6.44 6.84
CA GLY A 248 22.18 5.95 5.47
C GLY A 248 21.64 4.55 5.37
N ALA A 249 21.47 4.04 4.15
CA ALA A 249 21.17 2.66 3.86
C ALA A 249 22.42 1.92 3.37
N LYS A 250 22.53 0.65 3.72
CA LYS A 250 23.60 -0.23 3.25
C LYS A 250 23.01 -1.58 2.87
N PRO A 251 23.33 -2.12 1.69
CA PRO A 251 22.93 -3.47 1.33
C PRO A 251 23.37 -4.47 2.40
N ALA A 252 22.47 -5.34 2.83
CA ALA A 252 22.80 -6.44 3.73
C ALA A 252 23.50 -7.54 2.90
N GLY A 253 24.81 -7.37 2.68
CA GLY A 253 25.62 -8.24 1.82
C GLY A 253 25.88 -9.65 2.37
N HIS A 254 25.06 -10.16 3.29
CA HIS A 254 25.25 -11.47 3.89
C HIS A 254 23.93 -12.24 3.91
N PRO A 255 23.97 -13.59 3.68
CA PRO A 255 22.84 -14.44 3.97
C PRO A 255 22.46 -14.24 5.45
N GLY A 256 21.19 -14.00 5.69
CA GLY A 256 20.68 -13.87 7.05
C GLY A 256 20.97 -15.14 7.85
N ILE A 257 21.35 -14.99 9.10
CA ILE A 257 21.49 -16.12 10.02
C ILE A 257 20.08 -16.52 10.47
N ASP A 258 19.62 -17.69 10.08
CA ASP A 258 18.42 -18.28 10.66
C ASP A 258 18.73 -18.87 12.03
N ALA A 259 18.56 -18.06 13.08
CA ALA A 259 18.79 -18.48 14.45
C ALA A 259 17.86 -19.65 14.85
N ASN A 260 16.68 -19.78 14.27
CA ASN A 260 15.79 -20.91 14.55
C ASN A 260 16.30 -22.20 13.91
N ALA A 261 16.88 -22.15 12.72
CA ALA A 261 17.54 -23.33 12.13
C ALA A 261 18.71 -23.81 13.01
N ILE A 262 19.54 -22.90 13.50
CA ILE A 262 20.64 -23.24 14.42
C ILE A 262 20.11 -23.84 15.74
N LEU A 263 19.03 -23.28 16.29
CA LEU A 263 18.41 -23.81 17.51
C LEU A 263 17.76 -25.19 17.27
N GLU A 264 17.23 -25.43 16.08
CA GLU A 264 16.66 -26.73 15.70
C GLU A 264 17.75 -27.80 15.55
N GLU A 265 18.85 -27.48 14.86
CA GLU A 265 20.04 -28.35 14.77
C GLU A 265 20.64 -28.66 16.15
N ALA A 266 20.61 -27.69 17.06
CA ALA A 266 21.05 -27.87 18.46
C ALA A 266 20.01 -28.60 19.34
N GLY A 267 18.92 -29.09 18.79
CA GLY A 267 17.84 -29.78 19.50
C GLY A 267 17.07 -28.91 20.49
N ARG A 268 17.10 -27.59 20.33
CA ARG A 268 16.36 -26.63 21.16
C ARG A 268 14.97 -26.35 20.66
N ILE A 269 14.72 -26.51 19.37
CA ILE A 269 13.40 -26.48 18.73
C ILE A 269 13.03 -27.90 18.33
N VAL A 270 11.84 -28.33 18.70
CA VAL A 270 11.26 -29.62 18.30
C VAL A 270 10.02 -29.33 17.45
N ARG A 271 9.87 -30.07 16.35
CA ARG A 271 8.69 -29.96 15.49
C ARG A 271 7.82 -31.22 15.61
N ASP A 272 6.52 -31.02 15.53
CA ASP A 272 5.56 -32.10 15.45
C ASP A 272 5.56 -32.79 14.06
N ALA A 273 4.78 -33.83 13.89
CA ALA A 273 4.66 -34.58 12.63
C ALA A 273 4.11 -33.72 11.44
N ARG A 274 3.58 -32.51 11.71
CA ARG A 274 3.08 -31.54 10.74
C ARG A 274 4.09 -30.42 10.46
N GLY A 275 5.31 -30.52 11.02
CA GLY A 275 6.35 -29.49 10.88
C GLY A 275 6.12 -28.23 11.72
N LYS A 276 5.13 -28.19 12.61
CA LYS A 276 4.88 -27.08 13.53
C LYS A 276 5.72 -27.23 14.80
N ILE A 277 6.08 -26.11 15.42
CA ILE A 277 6.84 -26.10 16.67
C ILE A 277 6.00 -26.78 17.76
N ASP A 278 6.56 -27.86 18.32
CA ASP A 278 6.04 -28.51 19.54
C ASP A 278 6.49 -27.72 20.76
N TRP A 279 5.62 -26.86 21.25
CA TRP A 279 5.91 -25.99 22.39
C TRP A 279 6.13 -26.75 23.72
N SER A 280 5.68 -28.01 23.80
CA SER A 280 5.88 -28.83 25.00
C SER A 280 7.31 -29.35 25.12
N GLN A 281 8.02 -29.49 24.01
CA GLN A 281 9.38 -30.01 23.92
C GLN A 281 10.43 -28.95 23.52
N THR A 282 10.01 -27.82 22.98
CA THR A 282 10.87 -26.73 22.56
C THR A 282 11.35 -25.91 23.75
N ARG A 283 12.66 -25.70 23.82
CA ARG A 283 13.34 -25.01 24.93
C ARG A 283 13.73 -23.57 24.61
N ALA A 284 13.88 -23.22 23.33
CA ALA A 284 14.27 -21.90 22.91
C ALA A 284 13.73 -21.63 21.49
N VAL A 285 13.28 -20.38 21.23
CA VAL A 285 12.88 -19.90 19.91
C VAL A 285 13.39 -18.47 19.77
N ALA A 286 14.05 -18.18 18.66
CA ALA A 286 14.36 -16.82 18.27
C ALA A 286 13.13 -16.19 17.63
N ARG A 287 12.74 -15.01 18.10
CA ARG A 287 11.71 -14.20 17.46
C ARG A 287 12.35 -12.96 16.86
N PRO A 288 12.00 -12.57 15.63
CA PRO A 288 12.45 -11.30 15.13
C PRO A 288 11.89 -10.20 16.03
N VAL A 289 12.74 -9.29 16.47
CA VAL A 289 12.33 -8.05 17.11
C VAL A 289 12.15 -7.08 15.97
N CYS A 290 10.89 -6.83 15.58
CA CYS A 290 10.57 -5.75 14.66
C CYS A 290 10.56 -4.45 15.47
N TRP A 291 11.39 -3.52 15.09
CA TRP A 291 11.40 -2.14 15.58
C TRP A 291 10.46 -1.29 14.76
#